data_71a2ad9f9fbf98db318928558c4691c9
#
_entry.id   71a2ad9f9fbf98db318928558c4691c9
#
_cell.length_a   1.000
_cell.length_b   1.000
_cell.length_c   1.000
_cell.angle_alpha   90.00
_cell.angle_beta   90.00
_cell.angle_gamma   90.00
#
_symmetry.space_group_name_H-M   'P 1'
#
loop_
_entity.id
_entity.type
_entity.pdbx_description
1 polymer ?
#
loop_
_entity_poly.entity_id
_entity_poly.type
_entity_poly.pdbx_seq_one_letter_code
_entity_poly.pdbx_strand_id
1 'polypeptide(L)'
;MTRCGGCTNHCRLTVNKFTGNRRYISGNRCEVGLGRAKTNSDVPNLFEYKYNRIFNYKPLDKATAPRGIVGIPRVLNMYENYPFWHTFFTELGFSVVLSPESTHEIYNLGIESIPSESACYPAKLVHGHIMWLLQHDVKFIFYPCIPYERKETEGA
;
A
#
# COMPACT_ATOMS: atom_id res chain seq x y z
N MET A 1 20.05 -19.08 8.69
CA MET A 1 19.22 -17.94 8.28
C MET A 1 17.76 -18.35 8.35
N THR A 2 16.86 -17.49 8.80
CA THR A 2 15.41 -17.73 8.86
C THR A 2 14.67 -16.49 8.37
N ARG A 3 13.36 -16.62 8.15
CA ARG A 3 12.49 -15.49 7.81
C ARG A 3 11.59 -15.13 8.99
N CYS A 4 11.42 -13.83 9.22
CA CYS A 4 10.48 -13.34 10.22
C CYS A 4 9.05 -13.59 9.75
N GLY A 5 8.20 -14.15 10.61
CA GLY A 5 6.77 -14.36 10.34
C GLY A 5 5.86 -13.25 10.91
N GLY A 6 6.43 -12.13 11.37
CA GLY A 6 5.66 -11.11 12.10
C GLY A 6 4.83 -10.16 11.23
N CYS A 7 5.15 -10.03 9.93
CA CYS A 7 4.41 -9.20 8.97
C CYS A 7 4.77 -9.58 7.53
N THR A 8 4.15 -8.93 6.56
CA THR A 8 4.34 -9.18 5.12
C THR A 8 5.76 -8.90 4.60
N ASN A 9 6.60 -8.18 5.35
CA ASN A 9 7.99 -7.94 4.97
C ASN A 9 8.88 -9.18 4.96
N HIS A 10 8.53 -10.23 5.73
CA HIS A 10 9.28 -11.49 5.82
C HIS A 10 10.80 -11.30 5.89
N CYS A 11 11.26 -10.35 6.73
CA CYS A 11 12.68 -9.99 6.84
C CYS A 11 13.57 -11.23 6.98
N ARG A 12 14.68 -11.28 6.24
CA ARG A 12 15.73 -12.28 6.46
C ARG A 12 16.43 -12.01 7.76
N LEU A 13 16.43 -12.98 8.65
CA LEU A 13 17.09 -12.91 9.94
C LEU A 13 18.29 -13.84 9.98
N THR A 14 19.40 -13.34 10.49
CA THR A 14 20.55 -14.15 10.88
C THR A 14 20.53 -14.30 12.41
N VAL A 15 20.42 -15.53 12.87
CA VAL A 15 20.40 -15.86 14.30
C VAL A 15 21.72 -16.53 14.66
N ASN A 16 22.56 -15.82 15.41
CA ASN A 16 23.80 -16.35 15.97
C ASN A 16 23.53 -16.85 17.39
N LYS A 17 23.91 -18.09 17.65
CA LYS A 17 23.81 -18.73 18.98
C LYS A 17 25.20 -18.83 19.60
N PHE A 18 25.29 -18.41 20.81
CA PHE A 18 26.54 -18.44 21.61
C PHE A 18 26.39 -19.38 22.80
N THR A 19 27.50 -19.71 23.45
CA THR A 19 27.49 -20.45 24.71
C THR A 19 26.64 -19.76 25.77
N GLY A 20 25.97 -20.54 26.64
CA GLY A 20 25.08 -20.02 27.69
C GLY A 20 23.71 -19.54 27.14
N ASN A 21 23.22 -20.15 26.06
CA ASN A 21 21.92 -19.89 25.46
C ASN A 21 21.68 -18.42 25.00
N ARG A 22 22.76 -17.66 24.85
CA ARG A 22 22.71 -16.28 24.33
C ARG A 22 22.46 -16.31 22.82
N ARG A 23 21.57 -15.43 22.37
CA ARG A 23 21.25 -15.26 20.95
C ARG A 23 21.45 -13.80 20.52
N TYR A 24 22.01 -13.62 19.35
CA TYR A 24 22.06 -12.34 18.66
C TYR A 24 21.33 -12.47 17.33
N ILE A 25 20.41 -11.56 17.07
CA ILE A 25 19.58 -11.53 15.85
C ILE A 25 19.91 -10.26 15.09
N SER A 26 20.17 -10.39 13.80
CA SER A 26 20.41 -9.28 12.88
C SER A 26 19.57 -9.43 11.60
N GLY A 27 19.46 -8.36 10.80
CA GLY A 27 18.62 -8.32 9.60
C GLY A 27 17.16 -7.99 9.89
N ASN A 28 16.78 -7.80 11.17
CA ASN A 28 15.46 -7.31 11.56
C ASN A 28 15.29 -5.83 11.16
N ARG A 29 14.07 -5.46 10.81
CA ARG A 29 13.68 -4.08 10.55
C ARG A 29 12.77 -3.49 11.63
N CYS A 30 12.40 -4.31 12.63
CA CYS A 30 11.59 -3.90 13.77
C CYS A 30 11.82 -4.86 14.94
N GLU A 31 11.31 -4.51 16.12
CA GLU A 31 11.46 -5.27 17.37
C GLU A 31 10.86 -6.68 17.31
N VAL A 32 9.82 -6.89 16.51
CA VAL A 32 9.20 -8.22 16.32
C VAL A 32 10.20 -9.20 15.73
N GLY A 33 11.08 -8.76 14.81
CA GLY A 33 12.16 -9.58 14.25
C GLY A 33 13.20 -9.99 15.30
N LEU A 34 13.32 -9.26 16.40
CA LEU A 34 14.16 -9.62 17.56
C LEU A 34 13.48 -10.62 18.51
N GLY A 35 12.24 -11.01 18.24
CA GLY A 35 11.46 -11.86 19.12
C GLY A 35 10.86 -11.13 20.33
N ARG A 36 10.82 -9.79 20.28
CA ARG A 36 10.12 -8.98 21.28
C ARG A 36 8.64 -8.92 20.93
N ALA A 37 7.76 -9.15 21.90
CA ALA A 37 6.33 -8.99 21.73
C ALA A 37 6.03 -7.52 21.35
N LYS A 38 5.02 -7.31 20.50
CA LYS A 38 4.45 -5.97 20.35
C LYS A 38 3.96 -5.54 21.74
N THR A 39 4.56 -4.51 22.30
CA THR A 39 3.99 -3.85 23.48
C THR A 39 2.65 -3.27 23.04
N ASN A 40 1.55 -3.74 23.63
CA ASN A 40 0.28 -3.04 23.57
C ASN A 40 0.51 -1.71 24.31
N SER A 41 0.81 -0.66 23.55
CA SER A 41 0.80 0.69 24.11
C SER A 41 -0.64 1.20 24.04
N ASP A 42 -1.12 1.82 25.12
CA ASP A 42 -2.41 2.53 25.13
C ASP A 42 -2.38 3.78 24.19
N VAL A 43 -1.23 4.03 23.58
CA VAL A 43 -1.06 5.12 22.61
C VAL A 43 -1.70 4.73 21.28
N PRO A 44 -2.66 5.53 20.78
CA PRO A 44 -3.33 5.25 19.52
C PRO A 44 -2.35 5.24 18.35
N ASN A 45 -2.50 4.25 17.45
CA ASN A 45 -1.72 4.17 16.22
C ASN A 45 -2.25 5.17 15.19
N LEU A 46 -1.65 6.36 15.14
CA LEU A 46 -2.07 7.43 14.22
C LEU A 46 -1.82 7.07 12.75
N PHE A 47 -0.85 6.20 12.42
CA PHE A 47 -0.66 5.73 11.04
C PHE A 47 -1.82 4.85 10.58
N GLU A 48 -2.28 3.94 11.41
CA GLU A 48 -3.44 3.11 11.11
C GLU A 48 -4.72 3.95 11.02
N TYR A 49 -4.87 4.90 11.93
CA TYR A 49 -5.98 5.86 11.89
C TYR A 49 -5.98 6.66 10.58
N LYS A 50 -4.85 7.28 10.20
CA LYS A 50 -4.70 8.03 8.93
C LYS A 50 -5.01 7.13 7.74
N TYR A 51 -4.44 5.94 7.69
CA TYR A 51 -4.63 4.98 6.61
C TYR A 51 -6.12 4.64 6.41
N ASN A 52 -6.80 4.31 7.49
CA ASN A 52 -8.23 4.00 7.46
C ASN A 52 -9.07 5.22 7.05
N ARG A 53 -8.71 6.41 7.49
CA ARG A 53 -9.40 7.66 7.09
C ARG A 53 -9.25 7.95 5.61
N ILE A 54 -8.12 7.61 5.01
CA ILE A 54 -7.86 7.85 3.58
C ILE A 54 -8.57 6.81 2.70
N PHE A 55 -8.58 5.53 3.09
CA PHE A 55 -8.97 4.46 2.19
C PHE A 55 -10.29 3.75 2.51
N ASN A 56 -10.86 3.94 3.70
CA ASN A 56 -12.06 3.24 4.11
C ASN A 56 -13.34 3.97 3.65
N TYR A 57 -13.55 4.00 2.34
CA TYR A 57 -14.76 4.55 1.70
C TYR A 57 -15.58 3.43 1.08
N LYS A 58 -16.89 3.52 1.25
CA LYS A 58 -17.82 2.56 0.65
C LYS A 58 -18.12 2.96 -0.80
N PRO A 59 -17.79 2.12 -1.80
CA PRO A 59 -18.13 2.41 -3.18
C PRO A 59 -19.64 2.32 -3.43
N LEU A 60 -20.09 2.91 -4.52
CA LEU A 60 -21.43 2.62 -5.06
C LEU A 60 -21.53 1.14 -5.46
N ASP A 61 -22.74 0.60 -5.38
CA ASP A 61 -22.99 -0.76 -5.88
C ASP A 61 -22.72 -0.80 -7.39
N LYS A 62 -21.93 -1.75 -7.82
CA LYS A 62 -21.56 -1.95 -9.22
C LYS A 62 -22.77 -2.13 -10.14
N ALA A 63 -23.83 -2.78 -9.62
CA ALA A 63 -25.04 -3.04 -10.37
C ALA A 63 -25.89 -1.77 -10.61
N THR A 64 -25.76 -0.79 -9.72
CA THR A 64 -26.57 0.44 -9.74
C THR A 64 -25.79 1.69 -10.17
N ALA A 65 -24.48 1.58 -10.34
CA ALA A 65 -23.64 2.69 -10.79
C ALA A 65 -23.92 3.03 -12.25
N PRO A 66 -24.55 4.19 -12.56
CA PRO A 66 -25.04 4.50 -13.91
C PRO A 66 -23.93 4.69 -14.94
N ARG A 67 -22.70 4.99 -14.49
CA ARG A 67 -21.53 5.18 -15.36
C ARG A 67 -20.55 4.01 -15.32
N GLY A 68 -20.87 2.94 -14.60
CA GLY A 68 -20.03 1.75 -14.50
C GLY A 68 -18.94 1.87 -13.45
N ILE A 69 -17.78 1.27 -13.73
CA ILE A 69 -16.70 1.07 -12.78
C ILE A 69 -15.48 1.91 -13.17
N VAL A 70 -14.85 2.56 -12.18
CA VAL A 70 -13.53 3.17 -12.30
C VAL A 70 -12.57 2.53 -11.28
N GLY A 71 -11.41 2.09 -11.74
CA GLY A 71 -10.34 1.59 -10.88
C GLY A 71 -9.36 2.68 -10.48
N ILE A 72 -8.97 2.68 -9.23
CA ILE A 72 -7.93 3.59 -8.71
C ILE A 72 -6.82 2.73 -8.10
N PRO A 73 -5.57 2.81 -8.58
CA PRO A 73 -4.46 2.12 -7.93
C PRO A 73 -4.10 2.80 -6.61
N ARG A 74 -3.92 2.00 -5.54
CA ARG A 74 -3.57 2.48 -4.18
C ARG A 74 -2.08 2.77 -4.09
N VAL A 75 -1.62 3.84 -4.73
CA VAL A 75 -0.19 4.16 -4.87
C VAL A 75 0.08 5.65 -4.78
N LEU A 76 1.31 5.99 -4.41
CA LEU A 76 1.88 7.34 -4.46
C LEU A 76 0.93 8.41 -3.87
N ASN A 77 0.56 9.40 -4.67
CA ASN A 77 -0.31 10.52 -4.29
C ASN A 77 -1.72 10.11 -3.84
N MET A 78 -2.17 8.88 -4.12
CA MET A 78 -3.44 8.37 -3.59
C MET A 78 -3.44 8.25 -2.06
N TYR A 79 -2.27 8.17 -1.42
CA TYR A 79 -2.15 8.21 0.04
C TYR A 79 -2.51 9.56 0.66
N GLU A 80 -2.75 10.60 -0.16
CA GLU A 80 -3.28 11.90 0.25
C GLU A 80 -4.60 12.22 -0.47
N ASN A 81 -4.67 11.96 -1.78
CA ASN A 81 -5.73 12.49 -2.65
C ASN A 81 -6.90 11.51 -2.90
N TYR A 82 -6.82 10.26 -2.41
CA TYR A 82 -7.89 9.27 -2.64
C TYR A 82 -9.27 9.72 -2.16
N PRO A 83 -9.45 10.38 -0.97
CA PRO A 83 -10.76 10.83 -0.53
C PRO A 83 -11.45 11.78 -1.52
N PHE A 84 -10.67 12.68 -2.12
CA PHE A 84 -11.17 13.60 -3.15
C PHE A 84 -11.61 12.83 -4.40
N TRP A 85 -10.76 11.95 -4.94
CA TRP A 85 -11.06 11.21 -6.16
C TRP A 85 -12.19 10.20 -5.98
N HIS A 86 -12.26 9.54 -4.81
CA HIS A 86 -13.38 8.66 -4.49
C HIS A 86 -14.70 9.43 -4.52
N THR A 87 -14.78 10.56 -3.82
CA THR A 87 -15.98 11.40 -3.78
C THR A 87 -16.33 11.91 -5.17
N PHE A 88 -15.37 12.43 -5.90
CA PHE A 88 -15.56 12.95 -7.27
C PHE A 88 -16.19 11.89 -8.20
N PHE A 89 -15.62 10.70 -8.26
CA PHE A 89 -16.16 9.66 -9.13
C PHE A 89 -17.50 9.11 -8.64
N THR A 90 -17.69 9.02 -7.32
CA THR A 90 -18.96 8.59 -6.73
C THR A 90 -20.09 9.56 -7.07
N GLU A 91 -19.86 10.86 -6.94
CA GLU A 91 -20.84 11.92 -7.31
C GLU A 91 -21.12 11.95 -8.81
N LEU A 92 -20.16 11.57 -9.64
CA LEU A 92 -20.37 11.37 -11.07
C LEU A 92 -21.14 10.08 -11.40
N GLY A 93 -21.40 9.20 -10.43
CA GLY A 93 -22.14 7.96 -10.62
C GLY A 93 -21.29 6.75 -11.01
N PHE A 94 -19.98 6.75 -10.73
CA PHE A 94 -19.13 5.58 -10.88
C PHE A 94 -19.05 4.76 -9.59
N SER A 95 -18.95 3.44 -9.72
CA SER A 95 -18.48 2.58 -8.65
C SER A 95 -16.95 2.58 -8.62
N VAL A 96 -16.36 3.05 -7.53
CA VAL A 96 -14.90 3.12 -7.40
C VAL A 96 -14.33 1.80 -6.89
N VAL A 97 -13.44 1.19 -7.65
CA VAL A 97 -12.69 -0.01 -7.25
C VAL A 97 -11.26 0.42 -6.90
N LEU A 98 -10.92 0.36 -5.62
CA LEU A 98 -9.58 0.59 -5.14
C LEU A 98 -8.79 -0.72 -5.15
N SER A 99 -7.56 -0.72 -5.67
CA SER A 99 -6.70 -1.88 -5.57
C SER A 99 -6.32 -2.20 -4.11
N PRO A 100 -5.97 -3.44 -3.76
CA PRO A 100 -5.71 -3.85 -2.38
C PRO A 100 -4.48 -3.15 -1.79
N GLU A 101 -4.11 -3.53 -0.57
CA GLU A 101 -2.86 -3.08 0.06
C GLU A 101 -1.64 -3.58 -0.71
N SER A 102 -0.57 -2.77 -0.68
CA SER A 102 0.70 -3.14 -1.32
C SER A 102 1.33 -4.32 -0.59
N THR A 103 1.53 -5.41 -1.31
CA THR A 103 2.23 -6.60 -0.84
C THR A 103 3.32 -7.00 -1.84
N HIS A 104 4.12 -7.99 -1.48
CA HIS A 104 5.11 -8.53 -2.42
C HIS A 104 4.42 -9.23 -3.61
N GLU A 105 3.27 -9.83 -3.39
CA GLU A 105 2.46 -10.44 -4.44
C GLU A 105 1.97 -9.40 -5.45
N ILE A 106 1.49 -8.24 -4.97
CA ILE A 106 1.14 -7.11 -5.85
C ILE A 106 2.34 -6.64 -6.66
N TYR A 107 3.53 -6.50 -6.03
CA TYR A 107 4.75 -6.17 -6.76
C TYR A 107 5.05 -7.16 -7.88
N ASN A 108 4.96 -8.46 -7.59
CA ASN A 108 5.24 -9.52 -8.56
C ASN A 108 4.28 -9.52 -9.76
N LEU A 109 3.01 -9.13 -9.56
CA LEU A 109 2.06 -9.00 -10.68
C LEU A 109 2.52 -8.02 -11.76
N GLY A 110 3.24 -6.98 -11.36
CA GLY A 110 3.67 -5.92 -12.28
C GLY A 110 5.12 -6.02 -12.75
N ILE A 111 5.92 -6.96 -12.26
CA ILE A 111 7.38 -6.97 -12.41
C ILE A 111 7.83 -6.95 -13.86
N GLU A 112 7.14 -7.67 -14.74
CA GLU A 112 7.47 -7.78 -16.17
C GLU A 112 7.22 -6.46 -16.94
N SER A 113 6.39 -5.56 -16.39
CA SER A 113 6.05 -4.29 -17.03
C SER A 113 6.88 -3.11 -16.52
N ILE A 114 7.79 -3.32 -15.57
CA ILE A 114 8.64 -2.26 -15.01
C ILE A 114 9.75 -1.92 -16.01
N PRO A 115 9.77 -0.70 -16.57
CA PRO A 115 10.68 -0.37 -17.67
C PRO A 115 12.11 -0.08 -17.23
N SER A 116 12.35 0.16 -15.94
CA SER A 116 13.65 0.60 -15.43
C SER A 116 13.93 0.13 -14.01
N GLU A 117 15.14 -0.36 -13.81
CA GLU A 117 15.71 -0.68 -12.50
C GLU A 117 15.83 0.56 -11.60
N SER A 118 16.01 1.74 -12.19
CA SER A 118 16.23 3.01 -11.47
C SER A 118 14.97 3.60 -10.85
N ALA A 119 13.77 3.12 -11.22
CA ALA A 119 12.54 3.55 -10.57
C ALA A 119 12.53 3.16 -9.08
N CYS A 120 12.08 4.07 -8.21
CA CYS A 120 11.96 3.78 -6.79
C CYS A 120 10.90 2.68 -6.54
N TYR A 121 11.03 1.96 -5.43
CA TYR A 121 10.13 0.84 -5.13
C TYR A 121 8.64 1.23 -5.09
N PRO A 122 8.23 2.37 -4.50
CA PRO A 122 6.83 2.82 -4.57
C PRO A 122 6.33 3.06 -5.99
N ALA A 123 7.17 3.57 -6.89
CA ALA A 123 6.80 3.73 -8.31
C ALA A 123 6.68 2.37 -9.03
N LYS A 124 7.52 1.41 -8.70
CA LYS A 124 7.42 0.03 -9.22
C LYS A 124 6.11 -0.65 -8.81
N LEU A 125 5.61 -0.39 -7.61
CA LEU A 125 4.34 -0.93 -7.12
C LEU A 125 3.14 -0.51 -7.98
N VAL A 126 3.19 0.65 -8.63
CA VAL A 126 2.13 1.13 -9.54
C VAL A 126 1.76 0.09 -10.58
N HIS A 127 2.78 -0.54 -11.17
CA HIS A 127 2.60 -1.58 -12.20
C HIS A 127 1.78 -2.76 -11.67
N GLY A 128 2.10 -3.25 -10.47
CA GLY A 128 1.37 -4.33 -9.84
C GLY A 128 -0.07 -3.99 -9.51
N HIS A 129 -0.32 -2.80 -9.00
CA HIS A 129 -1.68 -2.34 -8.70
C HIS A 129 -2.54 -2.18 -9.96
N ILE A 130 -1.96 -1.68 -11.06
CA ILE A 130 -2.64 -1.60 -12.35
C ILE A 130 -2.94 -3.00 -12.89
N MET A 131 -1.97 -3.90 -12.85
CA MET A 131 -2.17 -5.29 -13.28
C MET A 131 -3.26 -5.98 -12.46
N TRP A 132 -3.32 -5.75 -11.16
CA TRP A 132 -4.38 -6.28 -10.32
C TRP A 132 -5.77 -5.78 -10.77
N LEU A 133 -5.91 -4.49 -11.05
CA LEU A 133 -7.18 -3.91 -11.53
C LEU A 133 -7.59 -4.52 -12.87
N LEU A 134 -6.67 -4.71 -13.80
CA LEU A 134 -6.92 -5.35 -15.10
C LEU A 134 -7.39 -6.79 -14.94
N GLN A 135 -6.77 -7.56 -14.04
CA GLN A 135 -7.17 -8.95 -13.75
C GLN A 135 -8.56 -9.04 -13.08
N HIS A 136 -9.05 -7.95 -12.49
CA HIS A 136 -10.40 -7.86 -11.89
C HIS A 136 -11.42 -7.18 -12.82
N ASP A 137 -11.16 -7.22 -14.12
CA ASP A 137 -12.06 -6.77 -15.19
C ASP A 137 -12.41 -5.26 -15.13
N VAL A 138 -11.52 -4.47 -14.54
CA VAL A 138 -11.64 -3.00 -14.50
C VAL A 138 -11.09 -2.43 -15.79
N LYS A 139 -12.00 -1.93 -16.67
CA LYS A 139 -11.66 -1.42 -18.01
C LYS A 139 -11.27 0.05 -18.03
N PHE A 140 -11.71 0.82 -17.05
CA PHE A 140 -11.35 2.22 -16.91
C PHE A 140 -10.56 2.42 -15.62
N ILE A 141 -9.27 2.75 -15.75
CA ILE A 141 -8.36 2.98 -14.62
C ILE A 141 -7.97 4.45 -14.63
N PHE A 142 -8.21 5.11 -13.50
CA PHE A 142 -7.79 6.48 -13.27
C PHE A 142 -6.51 6.51 -12.43
N TYR A 143 -5.44 7.01 -13.03
CA TYR A 143 -4.15 7.20 -12.37
C TYR A 143 -3.56 8.56 -12.76
N PRO A 144 -3.77 9.62 -11.95
CA PRO A 144 -3.27 10.95 -12.25
C PRO A 144 -1.78 11.04 -12.00
N CYS A 145 -1.03 11.55 -12.96
CA CYS A 145 0.33 12.02 -12.77
C CYS A 145 0.28 13.47 -12.26
N ILE A 146 0.85 13.71 -11.08
CA ILE A 146 0.90 15.04 -10.46
C ILE A 146 2.37 15.50 -10.46
N PRO A 147 2.82 16.25 -11.46
CA PRO A 147 4.20 16.74 -11.53
C PRO A 147 4.46 17.90 -10.57
N TYR A 148 3.40 18.55 -10.08
CA TYR A 148 3.48 19.70 -9.21
C TYR A 148 2.27 19.76 -8.28
N GLU A 149 2.50 19.97 -6.99
CA GLU A 149 1.45 20.26 -6.01
C GLU A 149 1.63 21.67 -5.45
N ARG A 150 0.50 22.33 -5.21
CA ARG A 150 0.51 23.64 -4.57
C ARG A 150 0.94 23.51 -3.12
N LYS A 151 1.84 24.37 -2.69
CA LYS A 151 2.23 24.50 -1.28
C LYS A 151 1.02 25.00 -0.47
N GLU A 152 0.55 24.19 0.47
CA GLU A 152 -0.65 24.50 1.28
C GLU A 152 -0.31 25.18 2.59
N THR A 153 0.94 25.03 3.08
CA THR A 153 1.38 25.61 4.36
C THR A 153 2.60 26.49 4.17
N GLU A 154 2.58 27.68 4.79
CA GLU A 154 3.76 28.53 4.90
C GLU A 154 4.73 27.87 5.89
N GLY A 155 5.95 27.56 5.47
CA GLY A 155 7.00 27.03 6.34
C GLY A 155 7.32 25.54 6.20
N ALA A 156 6.73 24.82 5.25
CA ALA A 156 7.14 23.46 4.90
C ALA A 156 8.20 23.46 3.77
#